data_e147f791f7aa41fe59d84b9cb01a49b7
#
_entry.id   e147f791f7aa41fe59d84b9cb01a49b7
#
_cell.length_a   1.000
_cell.length_b   1.000
_cell.length_c   1.000
_cell.angle_alpha   90.00
_cell.angle_beta   90.00
_cell.angle_gamma   90.00
#
_symmetry.space_group_name_H-M   'P 1'
#
loop_
_entity.id
_entity.type
_entity.pdbx_description
1 polymer ?
#
loop_
_entity_poly.entity_id
_entity_poly.type
_entity_poly.pdbx_seq_one_letter_code
_entity_poly.pdbx_strand_id
1 'polypeptide(L)'
;MNRTFETLEFNYILKQLEEYAYTERSKEKIRALEPYLRETDVKVALRETTEAREMLDKFGNPPLVTLDQVEELLNTAQKEGCLTAEQLEYIGITLTAVERLKDYLSRGKHLESGLPFYEADLYPMTDIKEELAASVRNNQVQDYASKYLKDTREQIARTEEKMRTKAEAVLKANKDAVSEQFITSRNGRICIPVKKDYKFRIPGTVIDKSSTGATLFVEPVSVAKYGEELQLLKLDEENEVRRILYTLTALIAEQQELFYENIRVIEKLDFIFAKGKLSAAVCGTLPKINLERRIMRCDSDSGKKLIKSMVLRTADRQGMC
;
A
#
# COMPACT_ATOMS: atom_id res chain seq x y z
N MET A 1 -12.26 -34.51 1.04
CA MET A 1 -10.82 -34.54 1.37
C MET A 1 -10.23 -35.84 0.87
N ASN A 2 -9.09 -35.81 0.17
CA ASN A 2 -8.56 -37.02 -0.48
C ASN A 2 -7.73 -37.80 0.54
N ARG A 3 -8.22 -38.99 0.96
CA ARG A 3 -7.60 -39.89 1.96
C ARG A 3 -6.11 -40.15 1.70
N THR A 4 -5.71 -40.11 0.42
CA THR A 4 -4.30 -40.29 0.02
C THR A 4 -3.43 -39.12 0.46
N PHE A 5 -3.93 -37.87 0.47
CA PHE A 5 -3.17 -36.70 0.94
C PHE A 5 -2.91 -36.76 2.46
N GLU A 6 -3.87 -37.26 3.22
CA GLU A 6 -3.72 -37.47 4.67
C GLU A 6 -2.67 -38.54 4.97
N THR A 7 -2.76 -39.70 4.28
CA THR A 7 -1.80 -40.80 4.46
C THR A 7 -0.36 -40.41 4.09
N LEU A 8 -0.18 -39.47 3.15
CA LEU A 8 1.12 -39.03 2.68
C LEU A 8 1.63 -37.77 3.41
N GLU A 9 0.90 -37.28 4.39
CA GLU A 9 1.20 -36.01 5.10
C GLU A 9 1.37 -34.81 4.16
N PHE A 10 0.75 -34.88 2.96
CA PHE A 10 0.89 -33.83 1.94
C PHE A 10 0.32 -32.49 2.42
N ASN A 11 -0.78 -32.52 3.18
CA ASN A 11 -1.37 -31.32 3.79
C ASN A 11 -0.41 -30.61 4.76
N TYR A 12 0.46 -31.36 5.44
CA TYR A 12 1.50 -30.77 6.31
C TYR A 12 2.53 -29.99 5.49
N ILE A 13 2.95 -30.58 4.36
CA ILE A 13 3.91 -29.92 3.44
C ILE A 13 3.28 -28.67 2.81
N LEU A 14 1.99 -28.72 2.43
CA LEU A 14 1.28 -27.54 1.90
C LEU A 14 1.24 -26.40 2.93
N LYS A 15 0.96 -26.70 4.21
CA LYS A 15 1.01 -25.70 5.27
C LYS A 15 2.39 -25.08 5.44
N GLN A 16 3.45 -25.90 5.43
CA GLN A 16 4.81 -25.37 5.47
C GLN A 16 5.13 -24.49 4.25
N LEU A 17 4.68 -24.88 3.05
CA LEU A 17 4.88 -24.09 1.84
C LEU A 17 4.14 -22.75 1.92
N GLU A 18 2.93 -22.75 2.49
CA GLU A 18 2.11 -21.55 2.68
C GLU A 18 2.79 -20.51 3.58
N GLU A 19 3.56 -20.94 4.60
CA GLU A 19 4.32 -20.06 5.49
C GLU A 19 5.40 -19.24 4.75
N TYR A 20 5.88 -19.73 3.60
CA TYR A 20 6.86 -19.04 2.77
C TYR A 20 6.27 -18.10 1.72
N ALA A 21 4.94 -18.16 1.48
CA ALA A 21 4.24 -17.29 0.54
C ALA A 21 3.82 -15.97 1.20
N TYR A 22 3.97 -14.87 0.48
CA TYR A 22 3.59 -13.52 0.94
C TYR A 22 2.16 -13.16 0.58
N THR A 23 1.74 -13.42 -0.68
CA THR A 23 0.44 -13.00 -1.20
C THR A 23 -0.65 -14.00 -0.85
N GLU A 24 -1.86 -13.53 -0.55
CA GLU A 24 -2.98 -14.43 -0.21
C GLU A 24 -3.35 -15.34 -1.39
N ARG A 25 -3.28 -14.83 -2.62
CA ARG A 25 -3.52 -15.65 -3.82
C ARG A 25 -2.50 -16.75 -4.01
N SER A 26 -1.21 -16.50 -3.70
CA SER A 26 -0.21 -17.57 -3.71
C SER A 26 -0.53 -18.63 -2.66
N LYS A 27 -1.00 -18.25 -1.48
CA LYS A 27 -1.45 -19.17 -0.43
C LYS A 27 -2.67 -19.98 -0.87
N GLU A 28 -3.67 -19.34 -1.47
CA GLU A 28 -4.84 -20.04 -2.05
C GLU A 28 -4.41 -21.05 -3.11
N LYS A 29 -3.51 -20.65 -4.00
CA LYS A 29 -2.93 -21.53 -5.02
C LYS A 29 -2.20 -22.72 -4.40
N ILE A 30 -1.49 -22.52 -3.30
CA ILE A 30 -0.83 -23.59 -2.54
C ILE A 30 -1.86 -24.53 -1.92
N ARG A 31 -2.92 -23.99 -1.29
CA ARG A 31 -4.01 -24.82 -0.70
C ARG A 31 -4.73 -25.66 -1.74
N ALA A 32 -4.86 -25.14 -2.97
CA ALA A 32 -5.49 -25.80 -4.10
C ALA A 32 -4.54 -26.67 -4.92
N LEU A 33 -3.28 -26.84 -4.49
CA LEU A 33 -2.26 -27.55 -5.26
C LEU A 33 -2.61 -29.03 -5.41
N GLU A 34 -2.65 -29.47 -6.66
CA GLU A 34 -2.81 -30.88 -7.04
C GLU A 34 -1.54 -31.41 -7.72
N PRO A 35 -1.31 -32.75 -7.70
CA PRO A 35 -0.21 -33.34 -8.41
C PRO A 35 -0.27 -33.09 -9.92
N TYR A 36 0.86 -32.73 -10.50
CA TYR A 36 0.96 -32.58 -11.95
C TYR A 36 0.76 -33.94 -12.65
N LEU A 37 -0.08 -33.95 -13.67
CA LEU A 37 -0.39 -35.16 -14.43
C LEU A 37 0.54 -35.36 -15.65
N ARG A 38 1.14 -34.27 -16.15
CA ARG A 38 2.03 -34.29 -17.31
C ARG A 38 3.48 -34.14 -16.90
N GLU A 39 4.34 -34.91 -17.50
CA GLU A 39 5.78 -34.86 -17.27
C GLU A 39 6.38 -33.49 -17.55
N THR A 40 5.93 -32.84 -18.62
CA THR A 40 6.37 -31.49 -18.99
C THR A 40 6.16 -30.49 -17.85
N ASP A 41 4.99 -30.55 -17.19
CA ASP A 41 4.64 -29.64 -16.12
C ASP A 41 5.49 -29.89 -14.87
N VAL A 42 5.76 -31.18 -14.57
CA VAL A 42 6.70 -31.58 -13.49
C VAL A 42 8.09 -31.03 -13.74
N LYS A 43 8.62 -31.22 -14.97
CA LYS A 43 9.97 -30.73 -15.33
C LYS A 43 10.07 -29.21 -15.23
N VAL A 44 9.05 -28.49 -15.71
CA VAL A 44 9.00 -27.02 -15.59
C VAL A 44 8.99 -26.60 -14.13
N ALA A 45 8.11 -27.18 -13.30
CA ALA A 45 7.99 -26.82 -11.89
C ALA A 45 9.26 -27.14 -11.09
N LEU A 46 9.93 -28.26 -11.38
CA LEU A 46 11.20 -28.62 -10.77
C LEU A 46 12.32 -27.65 -11.17
N ARG A 47 12.39 -27.29 -12.46
CA ARG A 47 13.36 -26.32 -12.96
C ARG A 47 13.14 -24.96 -12.30
N GLU A 48 11.92 -24.42 -12.32
CA GLU A 48 11.58 -23.13 -11.66
C GLU A 48 11.97 -23.13 -10.17
N THR A 49 11.75 -24.27 -9.46
CA THR A 49 12.10 -24.38 -8.04
C THR A 49 13.62 -24.40 -7.84
N THR A 50 14.36 -25.08 -8.74
CA THR A 50 15.83 -25.12 -8.69
C THR A 50 16.44 -23.76 -8.98
N GLU A 51 15.94 -23.07 -10.01
CA GLU A 51 16.35 -21.71 -10.38
C GLU A 51 16.08 -20.71 -9.25
N ALA A 52 14.90 -20.78 -8.62
CA ALA A 52 14.55 -19.95 -7.47
C ALA A 52 15.50 -20.22 -6.29
N ARG A 53 15.84 -21.49 -6.03
CA ARG A 53 16.79 -21.86 -4.99
C ARG A 53 18.18 -21.28 -5.27
N GLU A 54 18.65 -21.36 -6.50
CA GLU A 54 19.93 -20.79 -6.90
C GLU A 54 19.97 -19.28 -6.73
N MET A 55 18.89 -18.58 -7.09
CA MET A 55 18.76 -17.14 -6.86
C MET A 55 18.75 -16.79 -5.37
N LEU A 56 18.02 -17.55 -4.54
CA LEU A 56 18.01 -17.36 -3.09
C LEU A 56 19.39 -17.54 -2.46
N ASP A 57 20.12 -18.57 -2.88
CA ASP A 57 21.47 -18.87 -2.37
C ASP A 57 22.49 -17.79 -2.76
N LYS A 58 22.35 -17.17 -3.95
CA LYS A 58 23.29 -16.14 -4.47
C LYS A 58 22.92 -14.71 -4.06
N PHE A 59 21.63 -14.37 -4.05
CA PHE A 59 21.17 -12.98 -3.90
C PHE A 59 20.29 -12.75 -2.68
N GLY A 60 19.99 -13.78 -1.91
CA GLY A 60 19.08 -13.70 -0.77
C GLY A 60 17.60 -13.63 -1.18
N ASN A 61 16.74 -13.23 -0.24
CA ASN A 61 15.31 -13.17 -0.47
C ASN A 61 14.92 -12.10 -1.49
N PRO A 62 14.00 -12.41 -2.44
CA PRO A 62 13.43 -11.40 -3.32
C PRO A 62 12.60 -10.38 -2.54
N PRO A 63 12.58 -9.10 -2.95
CA PRO A 63 11.81 -8.04 -2.31
C PRO A 63 10.33 -8.12 -2.72
N LEU A 64 9.66 -9.23 -2.38
CA LEU A 64 8.24 -9.42 -2.63
C LEU A 64 7.40 -8.63 -1.62
N VAL A 65 6.25 -8.11 -2.08
CA VAL A 65 5.26 -7.39 -1.30
C VAL A 65 3.87 -7.96 -1.53
N THR A 66 2.97 -7.75 -0.59
CA THR A 66 1.55 -8.04 -0.79
C THR A 66 0.93 -7.00 -1.71
N LEU A 67 0.08 -7.45 -2.63
CA LEU A 67 -0.64 -6.60 -3.59
C LEU A 67 -2.16 -6.68 -3.40
N ASP A 68 -2.60 -7.26 -2.28
CA ASP A 68 -4.00 -7.60 -2.05
C ASP A 68 -4.92 -6.37 -2.10
N GLN A 69 -4.44 -5.21 -1.65
CA GLN A 69 -5.21 -3.97 -1.69
C GLN A 69 -5.17 -3.27 -3.05
N VAL A 70 -4.15 -3.52 -3.88
CA VAL A 70 -3.97 -2.80 -5.16
C VAL A 70 -5.15 -3.03 -6.09
N GLU A 71 -5.68 -4.25 -6.18
CA GLU A 71 -6.83 -4.54 -7.05
C GLU A 71 -8.09 -3.79 -6.63
N GLU A 72 -8.37 -3.67 -5.34
CA GLU A 72 -9.51 -2.90 -4.85
C GLU A 72 -9.35 -1.41 -5.19
N LEU A 73 -8.13 -0.88 -5.09
CA LEU A 73 -7.82 0.49 -5.45
C LEU A 73 -7.96 0.73 -6.96
N LEU A 74 -7.48 -0.21 -7.79
CA LEU A 74 -7.66 -0.16 -9.25
C LEU A 74 -9.14 -0.20 -9.64
N ASN A 75 -9.92 -1.07 -9.00
CA ASN A 75 -11.37 -1.14 -9.21
C ASN A 75 -12.08 0.16 -8.80
N THR A 76 -11.60 0.83 -7.75
CA THR A 76 -12.13 2.12 -7.32
C THR A 76 -11.79 3.21 -8.34
N ALA A 77 -10.56 3.25 -8.81
CA ALA A 77 -10.11 4.20 -9.83
C ALA A 77 -10.87 4.02 -11.16
N GLN A 78 -11.12 2.78 -11.57
CA GLN A 78 -11.86 2.46 -12.80
C GLN A 78 -13.33 2.92 -12.75
N LYS A 79 -13.95 2.90 -11.56
CA LYS A 79 -15.34 3.36 -11.36
C LYS A 79 -15.45 4.86 -11.15
N GLU A 80 -14.46 5.62 -11.61
CA GLU A 80 -14.37 7.07 -11.43
C GLU A 80 -14.37 7.51 -9.96
N GLY A 81 -14.01 6.60 -9.05
CA GLY A 81 -13.76 6.92 -7.66
C GLY A 81 -12.49 7.76 -7.50
N CYS A 82 -12.37 8.48 -6.39
CA CYS A 82 -11.17 9.23 -6.04
C CYS A 82 -10.40 8.49 -4.95
N LEU A 83 -9.15 8.18 -5.20
CA LEU A 83 -8.27 7.57 -4.21
C LEU A 83 -7.81 8.63 -3.21
N THR A 84 -7.67 8.24 -1.95
CA THR A 84 -7.12 9.09 -0.89
C THR A 84 -5.60 9.24 -1.06
N ALA A 85 -5.02 10.25 -0.39
CA ALA A 85 -3.57 10.43 -0.38
C ALA A 85 -2.83 9.19 0.16
N GLU A 86 -3.35 8.55 1.21
CA GLU A 86 -2.81 7.31 1.77
C GLU A 86 -2.81 6.17 0.74
N GLN A 87 -3.91 5.99 0.01
CA GLN A 87 -4.05 4.96 -1.02
C GLN A 87 -3.09 5.18 -2.19
N LEU A 88 -2.91 6.44 -2.61
CA LEU A 88 -1.97 6.82 -3.66
C LEU A 88 -0.52 6.61 -3.22
N GLU A 89 -0.17 6.94 -1.98
CA GLU A 89 1.15 6.68 -1.41
C GLU A 89 1.45 5.17 -1.33
N TYR A 90 0.44 4.35 -0.95
CA TYR A 90 0.54 2.89 -0.98
C TYR A 90 0.85 2.35 -2.39
N ILE A 91 0.18 2.87 -3.43
CA ILE A 91 0.47 2.51 -4.82
C ILE A 91 1.91 2.89 -5.19
N GLY A 92 2.38 4.07 -4.81
CA GLY A 92 3.77 4.51 -5.05
C GLY A 92 4.81 3.59 -4.38
N ILE A 93 4.55 3.14 -3.15
CA ILE A 93 5.38 2.16 -2.44
C ILE A 93 5.38 0.82 -3.19
N THR A 94 4.22 0.40 -3.68
CA THR A 94 4.08 -0.83 -4.47
C THR A 94 4.89 -0.78 -5.76
N LEU A 95 4.85 0.32 -6.51
CA LEU A 95 5.66 0.50 -7.73
C LEU A 95 7.16 0.48 -7.42
N THR A 96 7.57 1.05 -6.29
CA THR A 96 8.96 0.95 -5.82
C THR A 96 9.38 -0.50 -5.53
N ALA A 97 8.47 -1.31 -5.00
CA ALA A 97 8.75 -2.73 -4.77
C ALA A 97 8.82 -3.52 -6.08
N VAL A 98 7.98 -3.20 -7.08
CA VAL A 98 8.05 -3.75 -8.43
C VAL A 98 9.42 -3.47 -9.06
N GLU A 99 9.91 -2.23 -8.97
CA GLU A 99 11.23 -1.83 -9.47
C GLU A 99 12.34 -2.63 -8.81
N ARG A 100 12.33 -2.73 -7.47
CA ARG A 100 13.33 -3.52 -6.72
C ARG A 100 13.30 -5.00 -7.09
N LEU A 101 12.11 -5.57 -7.34
CA LEU A 101 11.98 -6.95 -7.78
C LEU A 101 12.53 -7.14 -9.20
N LYS A 102 12.28 -6.19 -10.10
CA LYS A 102 12.86 -6.16 -11.43
C LYS A 102 14.39 -6.14 -11.37
N ASP A 103 14.97 -5.30 -10.53
CA ASP A 103 16.43 -5.22 -10.32
C ASP A 103 16.99 -6.51 -9.71
N TYR A 104 16.25 -7.14 -8.78
CA TYR A 104 16.63 -8.41 -8.20
C TYR A 104 16.71 -9.52 -9.28
N LEU A 105 15.71 -9.61 -10.14
CA LEU A 105 15.68 -10.56 -11.25
C LEU A 105 16.79 -10.27 -12.26
N SER A 106 17.04 -9.01 -12.61
CA SER A 106 18.10 -8.59 -13.53
C SER A 106 19.48 -9.08 -13.12
N ARG A 107 19.76 -9.12 -11.81
CA ARG A 107 21.04 -9.67 -11.29
C ARG A 107 21.22 -11.16 -11.60
N GLY A 108 20.14 -11.89 -11.78
CA GLY A 108 20.15 -13.31 -12.13
C GLY A 108 20.35 -13.61 -13.62
N LYS A 109 20.38 -12.63 -14.51
CA LYS A 109 20.44 -12.83 -15.97
C LYS A 109 21.70 -13.59 -16.45
N HIS A 110 22.78 -13.55 -15.68
CA HIS A 110 24.00 -14.30 -15.99
C HIS A 110 23.91 -15.77 -15.57
N LEU A 111 22.86 -16.16 -14.84
CA LEU A 111 22.57 -17.55 -14.58
C LEU A 111 21.90 -18.15 -15.82
N GLU A 112 22.27 -19.36 -16.19
CA GLU A 112 21.62 -20.09 -17.30
C GLU A 112 20.21 -20.58 -16.87
N SER A 113 19.34 -19.62 -16.54
CA SER A 113 18.04 -19.83 -15.88
C SER A 113 16.94 -19.02 -16.59
N GLY A 114 15.72 -19.56 -16.61
CA GLY A 114 14.56 -18.89 -17.20
C GLY A 114 13.88 -17.90 -16.26
N LEU A 115 14.08 -18.03 -14.95
CA LEU A 115 13.40 -17.22 -13.95
C LEU A 115 13.72 -15.70 -14.03
N PRO A 116 14.96 -15.28 -14.29
CA PRO A 116 15.28 -13.85 -14.46
C PRO A 116 14.56 -13.15 -15.60
N PHE A 117 14.11 -13.89 -16.63
CA PHE A 117 13.40 -13.29 -17.76
C PHE A 117 12.01 -12.73 -17.41
N TYR A 118 11.41 -13.10 -16.27
CA TYR A 118 10.20 -12.47 -15.76
C TYR A 118 10.37 -10.98 -15.46
N GLU A 119 11.59 -10.49 -15.38
CA GLU A 119 11.86 -9.04 -15.30
C GLU A 119 11.26 -8.27 -16.48
N ALA A 120 11.18 -8.87 -17.68
CA ALA A 120 10.60 -8.22 -18.85
C ALA A 120 9.10 -7.93 -18.70
N ASP A 121 8.40 -8.75 -17.90
CA ASP A 121 6.96 -8.63 -17.64
C ASP A 121 6.64 -7.78 -16.40
N LEU A 122 7.65 -7.13 -15.79
CA LEU A 122 7.49 -6.21 -14.68
C LEU A 122 7.59 -4.75 -15.16
N TYR A 123 6.57 -3.97 -14.83
CA TYR A 123 6.40 -2.56 -15.25
C TYR A 123 6.47 -1.64 -14.04
N PRO A 124 7.61 -1.01 -13.74
CA PRO A 124 7.78 -0.10 -12.59
C PRO A 124 6.99 1.20 -12.73
N MET A 125 6.52 1.55 -13.95
CA MET A 125 5.77 2.77 -14.27
C MET A 125 6.41 4.00 -13.62
N THR A 126 7.67 4.27 -13.95
CA THR A 126 8.53 5.25 -13.30
C THR A 126 7.90 6.64 -13.29
N ASP A 127 7.25 7.03 -14.40
CA ASP A 127 6.60 8.34 -14.52
C ASP A 127 5.47 8.51 -13.49
N ILE A 128 4.61 7.50 -13.33
CA ILE A 128 3.55 7.50 -12.30
C ILE A 128 4.14 7.50 -10.89
N LYS A 129 5.15 6.67 -10.66
CA LYS A 129 5.83 6.60 -9.37
C LYS A 129 6.42 7.95 -8.96
N GLU A 130 7.09 8.65 -9.89
CA GLU A 130 7.68 9.97 -9.67
C GLU A 130 6.60 11.03 -9.42
N GLU A 131 5.51 11.02 -10.19
CA GLU A 131 4.39 11.94 -10.00
C GLU A 131 3.70 11.73 -8.65
N LEU A 132 3.49 10.47 -8.23
CA LEU A 132 2.97 10.16 -6.90
C LEU A 132 3.91 10.65 -5.80
N ALA A 133 5.22 10.39 -5.91
CA ALA A 133 6.22 10.83 -4.93
C ALA A 133 6.38 12.35 -4.88
N ALA A 134 6.16 13.03 -6.01
CA ALA A 134 6.15 14.49 -6.12
C ALA A 134 4.86 15.12 -5.60
N SER A 135 3.79 14.37 -5.42
CA SER A 135 2.49 14.94 -5.06
C SER A 135 2.03 14.55 -3.66
N VAL A 136 2.36 13.33 -3.22
CA VAL A 136 1.84 12.76 -1.96
C VAL A 136 2.96 12.24 -1.08
N ARG A 137 2.89 12.60 0.21
CA ARG A 137 3.83 12.12 1.24
C ARG A 137 3.20 12.18 2.62
N ASN A 138 3.46 11.19 3.48
CA ASN A 138 2.91 11.09 4.83
C ASN A 138 1.37 11.17 4.82
N ASN A 139 0.73 10.49 3.91
CA ASN A 139 -0.72 10.43 3.72
C ASN A 139 -1.37 11.81 3.42
N GLN A 140 -0.60 12.76 2.91
CA GLN A 140 -1.07 14.12 2.61
C GLN A 140 -0.56 14.60 1.25
N VAL A 141 -1.39 15.40 0.57
CA VAL A 141 -0.97 16.13 -0.64
C VAL A 141 -0.02 17.25 -0.22
N GLN A 142 1.14 17.29 -0.85
CA GLN A 142 2.22 18.22 -0.50
C GLN A 142 2.06 19.58 -1.20
N ASP A 143 2.66 20.64 -0.64
CA ASP A 143 2.58 22.00 -1.18
C ASP A 143 3.15 22.10 -2.60
N TYR A 144 4.15 21.28 -2.91
CA TYR A 144 4.79 21.29 -4.22
C TYR A 144 4.03 20.51 -5.29
N ALA A 145 2.93 19.83 -4.92
CA ALA A 145 2.05 19.14 -5.88
C ALA A 145 1.38 20.11 -6.86
N SER A 146 1.12 21.36 -6.43
CA SER A 146 0.71 22.41 -7.35
C SER A 146 1.11 23.79 -6.81
N LYS A 147 1.45 24.71 -7.73
CA LYS A 147 1.72 26.10 -7.37
C LYS A 147 0.52 26.75 -6.69
N TYR A 148 -0.69 26.49 -7.18
CA TYR A 148 -1.90 27.03 -6.62
C TYR A 148 -2.14 26.58 -5.18
N LEU A 149 -1.95 25.30 -4.88
CA LEU A 149 -2.03 24.75 -3.52
C LEU A 149 -1.06 25.43 -2.57
N LYS A 150 0.21 25.56 -3.00
CA LYS A 150 1.24 26.26 -2.21
C LYS A 150 0.85 27.70 -1.92
N ASP A 151 0.48 28.45 -2.96
CA ASP A 151 0.11 29.86 -2.82
C ASP A 151 -1.12 30.02 -1.89
N THR A 152 -2.11 29.14 -2.00
CA THR A 152 -3.32 29.12 -1.14
C THR A 152 -2.96 28.84 0.32
N ARG A 153 -2.11 27.85 0.60
CA ARG A 153 -1.65 27.54 1.96
C ARG A 153 -0.84 28.67 2.58
N GLU A 154 0.02 29.32 1.79
CA GLU A 154 0.71 30.53 2.23
C GLU A 154 -0.26 31.66 2.56
N GLN A 155 -1.34 31.86 1.76
CA GLN A 155 -2.36 32.85 2.05
C GLN A 155 -3.16 32.50 3.32
N ILE A 156 -3.51 31.24 3.53
CA ILE A 156 -4.13 30.75 4.76
C ILE A 156 -3.30 31.15 5.97
N ALA A 157 -2.00 30.79 5.96
CA ALA A 157 -1.09 31.08 7.07
C ALA A 157 -0.96 32.59 7.34
N ARG A 158 -0.86 33.40 6.28
CA ARG A 158 -0.80 34.87 6.40
C ARG A 158 -2.10 35.44 6.93
N THR A 159 -3.26 34.93 6.52
CA THR A 159 -4.56 35.39 6.99
C THR A 159 -4.82 35.00 8.44
N GLU A 160 -4.42 33.80 8.85
CA GLU A 160 -4.45 33.36 10.25
C GLU A 160 -3.62 34.25 11.16
N GLU A 161 -2.41 34.61 10.73
CA GLU A 161 -1.52 35.51 11.51
C GLU A 161 -2.09 36.94 11.59
N LYS A 162 -2.62 37.49 10.48
CA LYS A 162 -3.31 38.80 10.49
C LYS A 162 -4.51 38.78 11.41
N MET A 163 -5.31 37.73 11.39
CA MET A 163 -6.48 37.54 12.22
C MET A 163 -6.09 37.54 13.71
N ARG A 164 -5.05 36.79 14.06
CA ARG A 164 -4.52 36.73 15.42
C ARG A 164 -3.98 38.08 15.89
N THR A 165 -3.12 38.71 15.09
CA THR A 165 -2.55 40.04 15.40
C THR A 165 -3.65 41.08 15.61
N LYS A 166 -4.72 41.04 14.80
CA LYS A 166 -5.85 41.95 14.93
C LYS A 166 -6.66 41.72 16.20
N ALA A 167 -6.90 40.45 16.56
CA ALA A 167 -7.57 40.09 17.80
C ALA A 167 -6.78 40.56 19.04
N GLU A 168 -5.43 40.34 19.04
CA GLU A 168 -4.54 40.81 20.11
C GLU A 168 -4.54 42.34 20.23
N ALA A 169 -4.58 43.06 19.11
CA ALA A 169 -4.64 44.51 19.12
C ALA A 169 -5.97 45.01 19.75
N VAL A 170 -7.10 44.40 19.40
CA VAL A 170 -8.39 44.71 20.01
C VAL A 170 -8.40 44.40 21.52
N LEU A 171 -7.81 43.25 21.91
CA LEU A 171 -7.67 42.85 23.30
C LEU A 171 -6.87 43.90 24.11
N LYS A 172 -5.71 44.30 23.58
CA LYS A 172 -4.81 45.27 24.21
C LYS A 172 -5.44 46.67 24.35
N ALA A 173 -6.24 47.07 23.35
CA ALA A 173 -6.95 48.37 23.36
C ALA A 173 -8.12 48.42 24.36
N ASN A 174 -8.62 47.28 24.82
CA ASN A 174 -9.82 47.20 25.68
C ASN A 174 -9.55 46.44 26.99
N LYS A 175 -8.38 46.59 27.59
CA LYS A 175 -7.98 45.86 28.80
C LYS A 175 -8.96 45.90 29.95
N ASP A 176 -9.64 47.03 30.14
CA ASP A 176 -10.61 47.24 31.24
C ASP A 176 -11.92 46.50 31.02
N ALA A 177 -12.27 46.26 29.75
CA ALA A 177 -13.52 45.64 29.35
C ALA A 177 -13.44 44.10 29.27
N VAL A 178 -12.23 43.56 29.22
CA VAL A 178 -12.03 42.10 29.12
C VAL A 178 -11.95 41.44 30.49
N SER A 179 -12.44 40.21 30.60
CA SER A 179 -12.35 39.42 31.83
C SER A 179 -10.98 38.73 31.97
N GLU A 180 -10.35 38.40 30.84
CA GLU A 180 -9.07 37.71 30.76
C GLU A 180 -8.23 38.27 29.59
N GLN A 181 -6.90 38.34 29.76
CA GLN A 181 -6.00 38.97 28.78
C GLN A 181 -5.46 37.99 27.75
N PHE A 182 -6.30 37.10 27.22
CA PHE A 182 -5.93 36.19 26.14
C PHE A 182 -7.11 36.04 25.15
N ILE A 183 -6.76 35.74 23.92
CA ILE A 183 -7.72 35.37 22.89
C ILE A 183 -8.07 33.87 23.03
N THR A 184 -9.31 33.52 22.72
CA THR A 184 -9.78 32.13 22.77
C THR A 184 -10.49 31.74 21.48
N SER A 185 -10.57 30.45 21.19
CA SER A 185 -11.41 29.93 20.12
C SER A 185 -12.74 29.41 20.68
N ARG A 186 -13.87 29.78 20.06
CA ARG A 186 -15.18 29.25 20.35
C ARG A 186 -15.91 28.97 19.05
N ASN A 187 -16.41 27.75 18.89
CA ASN A 187 -17.09 27.31 17.67
C ASN A 187 -16.28 27.59 16.38
N GLY A 188 -14.94 27.41 16.44
CA GLY A 188 -14.03 27.66 15.31
C GLY A 188 -13.74 29.14 15.03
N ARG A 189 -14.23 30.09 15.88
CA ARG A 189 -14.06 31.55 15.72
C ARG A 189 -13.14 32.11 16.81
N ILE A 190 -12.30 33.07 16.44
CA ILE A 190 -11.43 33.78 17.40
C ILE A 190 -12.26 34.80 18.17
N CYS A 191 -12.32 34.63 19.49
CA CYS A 191 -13.12 35.45 20.39
C CYS A 191 -12.26 36.12 21.46
N ILE A 192 -12.75 37.26 21.92
CA ILE A 192 -12.24 38.00 23.07
C ILE A 192 -13.22 37.83 24.24
N PRO A 193 -12.75 37.42 25.44
CA PRO A 193 -13.57 37.29 26.63
C PRO A 193 -13.89 38.68 27.22
N VAL A 194 -15.13 39.16 27.04
CA VAL A 194 -15.62 40.49 27.44
C VAL A 194 -16.49 40.35 28.67
N LYS A 195 -16.32 41.23 29.68
CA LYS A 195 -17.21 41.31 30.83
C LYS A 195 -18.61 41.73 30.35
N LYS A 196 -19.65 41.11 30.86
CA LYS A 196 -21.04 41.34 30.43
C LYS A 196 -21.43 42.81 30.39
N ASP A 197 -20.99 43.61 31.38
CA ASP A 197 -21.30 45.03 31.51
C ASP A 197 -20.68 45.90 30.41
N TYR A 198 -19.64 45.37 29.74
CA TYR A 198 -18.90 46.05 28.67
C TYR A 198 -19.22 45.51 27.28
N LYS A 199 -20.33 44.74 27.11
CA LYS A 199 -20.72 44.07 25.87
C LYS A 199 -20.65 44.98 24.63
N PHE A 200 -21.06 46.26 24.76
CA PHE A 200 -21.13 47.18 23.62
C PHE A 200 -19.82 47.93 23.34
N ARG A 201 -18.79 47.77 24.19
CA ARG A 201 -17.51 48.47 24.02
C ARG A 201 -16.68 47.90 22.89
N ILE A 202 -16.80 46.60 22.60
CA ILE A 202 -16.12 45.93 21.51
C ILE A 202 -17.19 45.61 20.45
N PRO A 203 -17.16 46.30 19.29
CA PRO A 203 -18.08 46.01 18.20
C PRO A 203 -17.82 44.58 17.67
N GLY A 204 -18.80 43.70 17.75
CA GLY A 204 -18.66 42.31 17.37
C GLY A 204 -19.91 41.48 17.65
N THR A 205 -19.81 40.21 17.30
CA THR A 205 -20.84 39.20 17.51
C THR A 205 -20.54 38.36 18.74
N VAL A 206 -21.50 38.19 19.64
CA VAL A 206 -21.39 37.27 20.76
C VAL A 206 -21.53 35.83 20.22
N ILE A 207 -20.46 35.05 20.32
CA ILE A 207 -20.42 33.66 19.84
C ILE A 207 -20.82 32.68 20.96
N ASP A 208 -20.42 33.00 22.20
CA ASP A 208 -20.67 32.14 23.35
C ASP A 208 -20.70 32.95 24.65
N LYS A 209 -21.10 32.32 25.75
CA LYS A 209 -21.08 32.88 27.11
C LYS A 209 -20.51 31.88 28.12
N SER A 210 -19.89 32.38 29.17
CA SER A 210 -19.46 31.54 30.28
C SER A 210 -20.62 30.86 30.99
N SER A 211 -20.37 29.77 31.72
CA SER A 211 -21.40 29.04 32.47
C SER A 211 -22.18 29.96 33.48
N THR A 212 -21.50 30.94 34.07
CA THR A 212 -22.12 31.92 34.96
C THR A 212 -22.76 33.09 34.24
N GLY A 213 -22.56 33.23 32.92
CA GLY A 213 -23.03 34.35 32.11
C GLY A 213 -22.32 35.67 32.37
N ALA A 214 -21.28 35.71 33.21
CA ALA A 214 -20.53 36.93 33.53
C ALA A 214 -19.55 37.35 32.43
N THR A 215 -19.09 36.42 31.59
CA THR A 215 -18.20 36.67 30.47
C THR A 215 -18.89 36.29 29.17
N LEU A 216 -18.79 37.17 28.17
CA LEU A 216 -19.25 36.97 26.81
C LEU A 216 -18.03 36.77 25.87
N PHE A 217 -18.07 35.75 25.07
CA PHE A 217 -17.05 35.54 24.05
C PHE A 217 -17.45 36.23 22.74
N VAL A 218 -16.82 37.38 22.49
CA VAL A 218 -17.16 38.25 21.37
C VAL A 218 -16.14 38.10 20.25
N GLU A 219 -16.61 37.80 19.03
CA GLU A 219 -15.82 37.91 17.81
C GLU A 219 -15.87 39.35 17.32
N PRO A 220 -14.75 40.12 17.33
CA PRO A 220 -14.76 41.51 16.86
C PRO A 220 -15.04 41.59 15.36
N VAL A 221 -15.78 42.60 14.90
CA VAL A 221 -16.05 42.81 13.46
C VAL A 221 -14.78 42.87 12.63
N SER A 222 -13.70 43.46 13.17
CA SER A 222 -12.43 43.57 12.51
C SER A 222 -11.68 42.21 12.35
N VAL A 223 -12.05 41.18 13.12
CA VAL A 223 -11.54 39.82 13.07
C VAL A 223 -12.40 38.94 12.18
N ALA A 224 -13.73 39.13 12.24
CA ALA A 224 -14.69 38.35 11.48
C ALA A 224 -14.44 38.36 9.96
N LYS A 225 -14.03 39.53 9.41
CA LYS A 225 -13.64 39.62 7.98
C LYS A 225 -12.53 38.64 7.57
N TYR A 226 -11.50 38.48 8.41
CA TYR A 226 -10.43 37.49 8.15
C TYR A 226 -10.95 36.08 8.33
N GLY A 227 -11.90 35.82 9.22
CA GLY A 227 -12.55 34.54 9.39
C GLY A 227 -13.31 34.11 8.14
N GLU A 228 -14.04 35.00 7.47
CA GLU A 228 -14.74 34.75 6.21
C GLU A 228 -13.75 34.49 5.07
N GLU A 229 -12.69 35.30 4.94
CA GLU A 229 -11.62 35.10 3.96
C GLU A 229 -10.93 33.74 4.15
N LEU A 230 -10.63 33.37 5.41
CA LEU A 230 -10.02 32.10 5.76
C LEU A 230 -10.89 30.89 5.37
N GLN A 231 -12.21 30.99 5.56
CA GLN A 231 -13.14 29.93 5.14
C GLN A 231 -13.14 29.71 3.63
N LEU A 232 -13.10 30.79 2.83
CA LEU A 232 -12.99 30.70 1.38
C LEU A 232 -11.66 30.06 0.95
N LEU A 233 -10.55 30.50 1.53
CA LEU A 233 -9.23 29.94 1.24
C LEU A 233 -9.14 28.45 1.60
N LYS A 234 -9.74 28.02 2.71
CA LYS A 234 -9.80 26.59 3.08
C LYS A 234 -10.64 25.77 2.12
N LEU A 235 -11.73 26.32 1.62
CA LEU A 235 -12.54 25.68 0.58
C LEU A 235 -11.76 25.54 -0.74
N ASP A 236 -10.99 26.58 -1.11
CA ASP A 236 -10.12 26.55 -2.30
C ASP A 236 -9.01 25.48 -2.14
N GLU A 237 -8.42 25.39 -0.95
CA GLU A 237 -7.44 24.34 -0.62
C GLU A 237 -8.05 22.94 -0.78
N GLU A 238 -9.22 22.70 -0.20
CA GLU A 238 -9.92 21.41 -0.29
C GLU A 238 -10.25 21.03 -1.74
N ASN A 239 -10.72 22.00 -2.53
CA ASN A 239 -11.02 21.79 -3.94
C ASN A 239 -9.78 21.47 -4.76
N GLU A 240 -8.65 22.15 -4.52
CA GLU A 240 -7.41 21.89 -5.21
C GLU A 240 -6.81 20.54 -4.82
N VAL A 241 -6.81 20.19 -3.52
CA VAL A 241 -6.41 18.86 -3.04
C VAL A 241 -7.23 17.77 -3.75
N ARG A 242 -8.54 17.94 -3.81
CA ARG A 242 -9.44 16.99 -4.50
C ARG A 242 -9.09 16.88 -5.99
N ARG A 243 -8.86 18.02 -6.66
CA ARG A 243 -8.45 18.03 -8.08
C ARG A 243 -7.16 17.23 -8.31
N ILE A 244 -6.16 17.43 -7.45
CA ILE A 244 -4.88 16.70 -7.54
C ILE A 244 -5.11 15.19 -7.36
N LEU A 245 -5.85 14.79 -6.32
CA LEU A 245 -6.15 13.39 -6.07
C LEU A 245 -6.89 12.73 -7.24
N TYR A 246 -7.87 13.42 -7.85
CA TYR A 246 -8.56 12.93 -9.05
C TYR A 246 -7.61 12.77 -10.23
N THR A 247 -6.72 13.74 -10.46
CA THR A 247 -5.75 13.66 -11.56
C THR A 247 -4.83 12.45 -11.39
N LEU A 248 -4.29 12.24 -10.19
CA LEU A 248 -3.43 11.08 -9.90
C LEU A 248 -4.19 9.76 -10.00
N THR A 249 -5.45 9.73 -9.56
CA THR A 249 -6.31 8.53 -9.70
C THR A 249 -6.56 8.19 -11.15
N ALA A 250 -6.80 9.19 -12.01
CA ALA A 250 -6.99 8.99 -13.44
C ALA A 250 -5.74 8.42 -14.13
N LEU A 251 -4.53 8.90 -13.77
CA LEU A 251 -3.27 8.35 -14.28
C LEU A 251 -3.11 6.86 -13.95
N ILE A 252 -3.52 6.45 -12.76
CA ILE A 252 -3.50 5.05 -12.34
C ILE A 252 -4.51 4.23 -13.15
N ALA A 253 -5.72 4.74 -13.33
CA ALA A 253 -6.78 4.07 -14.09
C ALA A 253 -6.38 3.84 -15.57
N GLU A 254 -5.69 4.80 -16.20
CA GLU A 254 -5.19 4.70 -17.57
C GLU A 254 -4.18 3.55 -17.77
N GLN A 255 -3.41 3.21 -16.73
CA GLN A 255 -2.38 2.17 -16.79
C GLN A 255 -2.78 0.87 -16.07
N GLN A 256 -4.06 0.67 -15.82
CA GLN A 256 -4.60 -0.45 -15.07
C GLN A 256 -4.12 -1.82 -15.56
N GLU A 257 -4.02 -2.03 -16.87
CA GLU A 257 -3.58 -3.31 -17.46
C GLU A 257 -2.16 -3.68 -17.01
N LEU A 258 -1.24 -2.71 -16.95
CA LEU A 258 0.12 -2.94 -16.50
C LEU A 258 0.20 -3.26 -15.00
N PHE A 259 -0.70 -2.68 -14.20
CA PHE A 259 -0.82 -3.07 -12.79
C PHE A 259 -1.27 -4.53 -12.64
N TYR A 260 -2.25 -4.98 -13.40
CA TYR A 260 -2.68 -6.39 -13.37
C TYR A 260 -1.59 -7.34 -13.85
N GLU A 261 -0.80 -6.97 -14.85
CA GLU A 261 0.36 -7.76 -15.25
C GLU A 261 1.38 -7.87 -14.12
N ASN A 262 1.72 -6.78 -13.45
CA ASN A 262 2.59 -6.80 -12.26
C ASN A 262 2.06 -7.75 -11.18
N ILE A 263 0.77 -7.66 -10.85
CA ILE A 263 0.13 -8.52 -9.85
C ILE A 263 0.30 -9.99 -10.25
N ARG A 264 -0.04 -10.33 -11.48
CA ARG A 264 0.06 -11.71 -12.01
C ARG A 264 1.49 -12.26 -11.94
N VAL A 265 2.47 -11.46 -12.31
CA VAL A 265 3.87 -11.85 -12.30
C VAL A 265 4.39 -12.02 -10.88
N ILE A 266 4.05 -11.08 -9.98
CA ILE A 266 4.48 -11.14 -8.58
C ILE A 266 3.88 -12.35 -7.87
N GLU A 267 2.60 -12.65 -8.05
CA GLU A 267 1.95 -13.85 -7.51
C GLU A 267 2.61 -15.14 -8.02
N LYS A 268 2.96 -15.17 -9.30
CA LYS A 268 3.67 -16.33 -9.88
C LYS A 268 5.07 -16.49 -9.28
N LEU A 269 5.81 -15.39 -9.16
CA LEU A 269 7.14 -15.39 -8.55
C LEU A 269 7.09 -15.75 -7.06
N ASP A 270 6.12 -15.22 -6.31
CA ASP A 270 5.92 -15.55 -4.91
C ASP A 270 5.72 -17.05 -4.71
N PHE A 271 4.85 -17.68 -5.51
CA PHE A 271 4.65 -19.12 -5.49
C PHE A 271 5.93 -19.91 -5.83
N ILE A 272 6.70 -19.46 -6.82
CA ILE A 272 7.96 -20.12 -7.23
C ILE A 272 9.01 -19.97 -6.13
N PHE A 273 9.19 -18.78 -5.57
CA PHE A 273 10.14 -18.52 -4.49
C PHE A 273 9.75 -19.19 -3.18
N ALA A 274 8.45 -19.33 -2.88
CA ALA A 274 7.97 -20.11 -1.74
C ALA A 274 8.46 -21.56 -1.82
N LYS A 275 8.37 -22.20 -3.01
CA LYS A 275 8.92 -23.54 -3.25
C LYS A 275 10.45 -23.58 -3.08
N GLY A 276 11.16 -22.56 -3.58
CA GLY A 276 12.60 -22.41 -3.41
C GLY A 276 13.02 -22.33 -1.95
N LYS A 277 12.31 -21.52 -1.15
CA LYS A 277 12.54 -21.36 0.29
C LYS A 277 12.27 -22.66 1.07
N LEU A 278 11.16 -23.33 0.76
CA LEU A 278 10.88 -24.64 1.37
C LEU A 278 11.98 -25.66 1.01
N SER A 279 12.40 -25.69 -0.26
CA SER A 279 13.54 -26.55 -0.70
C SER A 279 14.81 -26.24 0.08
N ALA A 280 15.06 -24.94 0.38
CA ALA A 280 16.18 -24.51 1.21
C ALA A 280 16.08 -25.07 2.63
N ALA A 281 14.92 -24.88 3.26
CA ALA A 281 14.67 -25.26 4.66
C ALA A 281 14.80 -26.77 4.90
N VAL A 282 14.39 -27.60 3.90
CA VAL A 282 14.47 -29.06 4.01
C VAL A 282 15.75 -29.66 3.39
N CYS A 283 16.72 -28.84 3.00
CA CYS A 283 17.92 -29.25 2.26
C CYS A 283 17.57 -30.16 1.05
N GLY A 284 16.50 -29.77 0.33
CA GLY A 284 15.99 -30.53 -0.81
C GLY A 284 17.00 -30.60 -1.96
N THR A 285 16.98 -31.70 -2.68
CA THR A 285 17.82 -31.93 -3.89
C THR A 285 16.92 -32.19 -5.08
N LEU A 286 17.38 -31.79 -6.28
CA LEU A 286 16.65 -32.05 -7.53
C LEU A 286 16.50 -33.57 -7.76
N PRO A 287 15.26 -34.10 -7.85
CA PRO A 287 15.08 -35.54 -8.06
C PRO A 287 15.42 -35.93 -9.49
N LYS A 288 16.03 -37.10 -9.67
CA LYS A 288 16.24 -37.71 -10.98
C LYS A 288 15.01 -38.49 -11.39
N ILE A 289 14.35 -38.08 -12.46
CA ILE A 289 13.16 -38.74 -13.00
C ILE A 289 13.64 -39.79 -14.03
N ASN A 290 13.31 -41.06 -13.79
CA ASN A 290 13.52 -42.14 -14.78
C ASN A 290 12.16 -42.61 -15.29
N LEU A 291 11.83 -42.24 -16.51
CA LEU A 291 10.56 -42.53 -17.15
C LEU A 291 10.36 -43.97 -17.57
N GLU A 292 11.46 -44.62 -18.00
CA GLU A 292 11.41 -46.05 -18.41
C GLU A 292 11.02 -46.96 -17.25
N ARG A 293 11.53 -46.62 -16.04
CA ARG A 293 11.26 -47.39 -14.82
C ARG A 293 10.14 -46.76 -13.95
N ARG A 294 9.58 -45.62 -14.35
CA ARG A 294 8.60 -44.83 -13.54
C ARG A 294 9.07 -44.60 -12.09
N ILE A 295 10.37 -44.40 -11.88
CA ILE A 295 11.01 -44.23 -10.59
C ILE A 295 11.53 -42.82 -10.47
N MET A 296 11.26 -42.18 -9.32
CA MET A 296 11.85 -40.93 -8.90
C MET A 296 12.87 -41.23 -7.78
N ARG A 297 14.12 -40.81 -7.91
CA ARG A 297 15.15 -40.96 -6.88
C ARG A 297 15.56 -39.63 -6.31
N CYS A 298 15.69 -39.59 -5.01
CA CYS A 298 16.27 -38.47 -4.27
C CYS A 298 17.36 -38.97 -3.34
N ASP A 299 18.43 -38.22 -3.30
CA ASP A 299 19.64 -38.63 -2.56
C ASP A 299 19.65 -38.15 -1.10
N SER A 300 18.68 -37.31 -0.68
CA SER A 300 18.55 -36.86 0.70
C SER A 300 17.43 -37.58 1.47
N ASP A 301 17.62 -37.82 2.77
CA ASP A 301 16.61 -38.49 3.60
C ASP A 301 15.31 -37.66 3.79
N SER A 302 15.44 -36.34 3.80
CA SER A 302 14.28 -35.40 3.82
C SER A 302 13.52 -35.43 2.50
N GLY A 303 14.24 -35.52 1.36
CA GLY A 303 13.64 -35.64 0.03
C GLY A 303 12.97 -36.98 -0.23
N LYS A 304 13.42 -38.07 0.41
CA LYS A 304 12.76 -39.38 0.30
C LYS A 304 11.36 -39.41 0.83
N LYS A 305 11.06 -38.65 1.89
CA LYS A 305 9.70 -38.46 2.41
C LYS A 305 8.79 -37.70 1.43
N LEU A 306 9.30 -36.61 0.84
CA LEU A 306 8.56 -35.82 -0.16
C LEU A 306 8.25 -36.62 -1.45
N ILE A 307 9.18 -37.45 -1.91
CA ILE A 307 9.03 -38.23 -3.13
C ILE A 307 8.08 -39.42 -2.95
N LYS A 308 8.09 -40.08 -1.79
CA LYS A 308 7.08 -41.10 -1.50
C LYS A 308 5.67 -40.55 -1.68
N SER A 309 5.44 -39.30 -1.34
CA SER A 309 4.13 -38.65 -1.51
C SER A 309 3.76 -38.35 -2.97
N MET A 310 4.72 -38.16 -3.86
CA MET A 310 4.47 -37.83 -5.28
C MET A 310 4.40 -39.06 -6.21
N VAL A 311 5.15 -40.12 -5.93
CA VAL A 311 5.35 -41.29 -6.83
C VAL A 311 4.26 -42.34 -6.70
N LEU A 312 3.64 -42.50 -5.53
CA LEU A 312 2.64 -43.55 -5.32
C LEU A 312 1.32 -43.36 -6.08
N ARG A 313 1.05 -42.19 -6.67
CA ARG A 313 -0.20 -41.92 -7.40
C ARG A 313 -0.19 -42.27 -8.88
N THR A 314 0.96 -42.42 -9.51
CA THR A 314 1.02 -42.89 -10.91
C THR A 314 0.79 -44.38 -11.02
N ALA A 315 0.96 -45.14 -9.95
CA ALA A 315 0.77 -46.58 -9.93
C ALA A 315 -0.68 -47.04 -9.78
N ASP A 316 -1.51 -46.31 -9.02
CA ASP A 316 -2.89 -46.74 -8.71
C ASP A 316 -3.91 -46.43 -9.80
N ARG A 317 -3.62 -45.58 -10.78
CA ARG A 317 -4.55 -45.30 -11.90
C ARG A 317 -4.45 -46.24 -13.10
N GLN A 318 -3.49 -47.13 -13.12
CA GLN A 318 -3.34 -48.12 -14.21
C GLN A 318 -3.68 -49.57 -13.81
N GLY A 319 -4.23 -49.77 -12.62
CA GLY A 319 -4.69 -51.08 -12.15
C GLY A 319 -6.15 -51.37 -12.38
N MET A 320 -6.88 -50.57 -13.17
CA MET A 320 -8.24 -50.84 -13.63
C MET A 320 -8.29 -50.77 -15.15
N CYS A 321 -7.93 -51.86 -15.79
CA CYS A 321 -8.46 -52.34 -17.05
C CYS A 321 -8.53 -53.86 -16.95
#